data_684cc5317d902f9c4451802e21e2c906
#
_entry.id   684cc5317d902f9c4451802e21e2c906
#
_cell.length_a   1.000
_cell.length_b   1.000
_cell.length_c   1.000
_cell.angle_alpha   90.00
_cell.angle_beta   90.00
_cell.angle_gamma   90.00
#
_symmetry.space_group_name_H-M   'P 1'
#
loop_
_entity.id
_entity.type
_entity.pdbx_description
1 polymer ?
#
loop_
_entity_poly.entity_id
_entity_poly.type
_entity_poly.pdbx_seq_one_letter_code
_entity_poly.pdbx_strand_id
1 'polypeptide(L)'
;MARQRSIEISGLNIAMHAPHSPARYVELFNDALRLRLPLRVSNVHMLMLGSVYPDNPDRPEDGLNGSIYRFVRLDPNEPWFNAETHEVATQDDLLQVNIPPNLLPHLQTFPFVFRPATHHLYFVRKDRKDSMGADSVKKLLDHLFRALELANQHPETSVTVIPDEQSIERIFGMRAIENLIIELNRPNPDDGDDDQARWEEKLRNQQLKKMTLRLQSGRGESIRADDETRSMAKAAALNGKVFAIGSDQDGKKVEESTVARNLVEFVPINSALDTVQGALTRTAIEIDARLG
;
A
#
# COMPACT_ATOMS: atom_id res chain seq x y z
N MET A 1 -10.62 25.28 -23.68
CA MET A 1 -10.60 23.81 -23.85
C MET A 1 -10.20 23.19 -22.54
N ALA A 2 -11.02 22.36 -21.93
CA ALA A 2 -10.66 21.61 -20.71
C ALA A 2 -9.52 20.65 -21.05
N ARG A 3 -8.41 20.74 -20.34
CA ARG A 3 -7.22 19.91 -20.59
C ARG A 3 -7.48 18.54 -19.97
N GLN A 4 -7.71 17.55 -20.83
CA GLN A 4 -7.82 16.15 -20.42
C GLN A 4 -6.48 15.73 -19.82
N ARG A 5 -6.47 15.22 -18.60
CA ARG A 5 -5.28 14.70 -17.92
C ARG A 5 -5.56 13.30 -17.40
N SER A 6 -4.54 12.54 -17.11
CA SER A 6 -4.66 11.23 -16.47
C SER A 6 -4.03 11.27 -15.08
N ILE A 7 -4.64 10.58 -14.13
CA ILE A 7 -4.05 10.22 -12.84
C ILE A 7 -3.73 8.73 -12.83
N GLU A 8 -2.78 8.34 -11.99
CA GLU A 8 -2.49 6.93 -11.71
C GLU A 8 -2.98 6.60 -10.30
N ILE A 9 -3.71 5.50 -10.15
CA ILE A 9 -4.24 5.00 -8.88
C ILE A 9 -3.52 3.68 -8.55
N SER A 10 -3.21 3.47 -7.27
CA SER A 10 -2.70 2.20 -6.74
C SER A 10 -3.46 1.83 -5.48
N GLY A 11 -3.30 0.58 -5.00
CA GLY A 11 -4.09 0.04 -3.90
C GLY A 11 -3.28 -0.74 -2.88
N LEU A 12 -3.85 -0.84 -1.68
CA LEU A 12 -3.36 -1.58 -0.54
C LEU A 12 -4.51 -2.38 0.07
N ASN A 13 -4.25 -3.61 0.47
CA ASN A 13 -5.14 -4.38 1.32
C ASN A 13 -4.74 -4.22 2.78
N ILE A 14 -5.71 -4.03 3.68
CA ILE A 14 -5.51 -3.81 5.12
C ILE A 14 -6.26 -4.89 5.88
N ALA A 15 -5.53 -5.87 6.42
CA ALA A 15 -6.10 -6.97 7.18
C ALA A 15 -5.93 -6.73 8.70
N MET A 16 -7.03 -6.55 9.41
CA MET A 16 -7.07 -6.42 10.86
C MET A 16 -7.41 -7.77 11.50
N HIS A 17 -6.63 -8.21 12.47
CA HIS A 17 -6.96 -9.43 13.23
C HIS A 17 -8.21 -9.23 14.12
N ALA A 18 -8.90 -10.33 14.41
CA ALA A 18 -10.12 -10.30 15.21
C ALA A 18 -9.93 -9.68 16.62
N PRO A 19 -10.90 -8.94 17.15
CA PRO A 19 -12.19 -8.64 16.55
C PRO A 19 -12.10 -7.53 15.52
N HIS A 20 -12.68 -7.73 14.34
CA HIS A 20 -12.71 -6.71 13.29
C HIS A 20 -14.15 -6.50 12.80
N SER A 21 -14.42 -5.33 12.26
CA SER A 21 -15.65 -4.93 11.59
C SER A 21 -15.44 -3.63 10.82
N PRO A 22 -16.31 -3.25 9.89
CA PRO A 22 -16.23 -1.94 9.23
C PRO A 22 -16.08 -0.77 10.21
N ALA A 23 -16.83 -0.77 11.32
CA ALA A 23 -16.73 0.25 12.37
C ALA A 23 -15.33 0.31 13.01
N ARG A 24 -14.71 -0.84 13.26
CA ARG A 24 -13.35 -0.89 13.83
C ARG A 24 -12.29 -0.31 12.90
N TYR A 25 -12.46 -0.45 11.60
CA TYR A 25 -11.57 0.22 10.63
C TYR A 25 -11.74 1.73 10.66
N VAL A 26 -12.99 2.22 10.80
CA VAL A 26 -13.26 3.67 10.99
C VAL A 26 -12.55 4.19 12.25
N GLU A 27 -12.64 3.47 13.36
CA GLU A 27 -11.92 3.79 14.60
C GLU A 27 -10.40 3.80 14.38
N LEU A 28 -9.85 2.75 13.74
CA LEU A 28 -8.41 2.62 13.45
C LEU A 28 -7.87 3.83 12.68
N PHE A 29 -8.55 4.25 11.61
CA PHE A 29 -8.11 5.40 10.82
C PHE A 29 -8.24 6.73 11.56
N ASN A 30 -9.30 6.90 12.37
CA ASN A 30 -9.46 8.09 13.19
C ASN A 30 -8.39 8.19 14.28
N ASP A 31 -8.05 7.07 14.92
CA ASP A 31 -7.00 7.04 15.93
C ASP A 31 -5.61 7.21 15.30
N ALA A 32 -5.36 6.61 14.14
CA ALA A 32 -4.14 6.85 13.38
C ALA A 32 -3.96 8.33 13.00
N LEU A 33 -5.05 9.02 12.62
CA LEU A 33 -5.02 10.47 12.36
C LEU A 33 -4.69 11.27 13.62
N ARG A 34 -5.25 10.88 14.79
CA ARG A 34 -5.00 11.56 16.07
C ARG A 34 -3.56 11.44 16.54
N LEU A 35 -2.84 10.40 16.17
CA LEU A 35 -1.41 10.23 16.51
C LEU A 35 -0.56 11.39 15.99
N ARG A 36 -0.94 12.01 14.86
CA ARG A 36 -0.15 13.05 14.19
C ARG A 36 1.31 12.66 14.03
N LEU A 37 1.57 11.39 13.78
CA LEU A 37 2.90 10.80 13.76
C LEU A 37 3.46 10.80 12.33
N PRO A 38 4.51 11.60 12.03
CA PRO A 38 5.13 11.59 10.72
C PRO A 38 6.12 10.44 10.59
N LEU A 39 6.23 9.89 9.37
CA LEU A 39 7.22 8.90 8.99
C LEU A 39 8.29 9.52 8.09
N ARG A 40 9.57 9.34 8.44
CA ARG A 40 10.69 9.70 7.56
C ARG A 40 10.84 8.64 6.46
N VAL A 41 10.74 9.05 5.19
CA VAL A 41 10.86 8.14 4.02
C VAL A 41 12.14 8.37 3.22
N SER A 42 12.79 9.51 3.40
CA SER A 42 14.12 9.80 2.87
C SER A 42 14.84 10.78 3.79
N ASN A 43 16.04 11.23 3.40
CA ASN A 43 16.79 12.20 4.20
C ASN A 43 16.00 13.46 4.49
N VAL A 44 15.20 13.93 3.56
CA VAL A 44 14.46 15.20 3.70
C VAL A 44 12.94 15.04 3.65
N HIS A 45 12.40 13.93 3.11
CA HIS A 45 10.96 13.76 2.96
C HIS A 45 10.34 13.03 4.12
N MET A 46 9.23 13.58 4.59
CA MET A 46 8.35 13.01 5.59
C MET A 46 6.97 12.73 4.98
N LEU A 47 6.31 11.69 5.48
CA LEU A 47 4.89 11.40 5.22
C LEU A 47 4.10 11.53 6.51
N MET A 48 2.83 11.92 6.38
CA MET A 48 1.88 11.96 7.49
C MET A 48 0.47 11.72 6.97
N LEU A 49 -0.37 11.06 7.76
CA LEU A 49 -1.80 11.00 7.52
C LEU A 49 -2.39 12.39 7.78
N GLY A 50 -2.89 13.04 6.72
CA GLY A 50 -3.25 14.44 6.76
C GLY A 50 -4.71 14.70 7.12
N SER A 51 -5.61 13.85 6.59
CA SER A 51 -7.04 13.93 6.87
C SER A 51 -7.70 12.57 6.73
N VAL A 52 -8.77 12.36 7.47
CA VAL A 52 -9.71 11.23 7.34
C VAL A 52 -11.11 11.76 7.61
N TYR A 53 -12.06 11.46 6.75
CA TYR A 53 -13.46 11.81 6.92
C TYR A 53 -14.34 10.81 6.17
N PRO A 54 -15.56 10.51 6.66
CA PRO A 54 -16.46 9.58 6.00
C PRO A 54 -16.94 10.14 4.66
N ASP A 55 -17.16 9.26 3.68
CA ASP A 55 -17.82 9.62 2.43
C ASP A 55 -19.28 10.07 2.67
N ASN A 56 -19.98 9.32 3.54
CA ASN A 56 -21.28 9.67 4.07
C ASN A 56 -21.21 9.82 5.60
N PRO A 57 -21.42 11.02 6.18
CA PRO A 57 -21.38 11.23 7.63
C PRO A 57 -22.36 10.36 8.43
N ASP A 58 -23.51 10.00 7.85
CA ASP A 58 -24.51 9.16 8.50
C ASP A 58 -24.15 7.67 8.45
N ARG A 59 -23.22 7.28 7.57
CA ARG A 59 -22.78 5.90 7.32
C ARG A 59 -21.29 5.83 7.10
N PRO A 60 -20.48 6.08 8.13
CA PRO A 60 -19.02 6.16 8.01
C PRO A 60 -18.38 4.84 7.59
N GLU A 61 -19.08 3.72 7.78
CA GLU A 61 -18.62 2.37 7.41
C GLU A 61 -18.72 2.10 5.90
N ASP A 62 -19.43 2.91 5.13
CA ASP A 62 -19.55 2.76 3.67
C ASP A 62 -18.23 3.15 2.96
N GLY A 63 -17.47 4.09 3.53
CA GLY A 63 -16.19 4.53 2.99
C GLY A 63 -15.57 5.71 3.74
N LEU A 64 -14.25 5.74 3.77
CA LEU A 64 -13.46 6.86 4.30
C LEU A 64 -12.68 7.51 3.17
N ASN A 65 -12.76 8.82 3.10
CA ASN A 65 -11.93 9.66 2.27
C ASN A 65 -10.81 10.28 3.11
N GLY A 66 -9.69 10.63 2.49
CA GLY A 66 -8.64 11.32 3.19
C GLY A 66 -7.49 11.73 2.30
N SER A 67 -6.42 12.18 2.95
CA SER A 67 -5.22 12.62 2.28
C SER A 67 -3.98 12.19 3.04
N ILE A 68 -2.96 11.80 2.30
CA ILE A 68 -1.60 11.61 2.81
C ILE A 68 -0.80 12.83 2.39
N TYR A 69 -0.09 13.43 3.34
CA TYR A 69 0.78 14.56 3.11
C TYR A 69 2.22 14.11 2.99
N ARG A 70 2.93 14.64 1.98
CA ARG A 70 4.37 14.59 1.87
C ARG A 70 4.90 16.00 1.96
N PHE A 71 5.92 16.20 2.78
CA PHE A 71 6.56 17.50 2.98
C PHE A 71 8.05 17.33 3.25
N VAL A 72 8.79 18.39 3.15
CA VAL A 72 10.23 18.43 3.46
C VAL A 72 10.43 18.88 4.90
N ARG A 73 11.26 18.15 5.65
CA ARG A 73 11.79 18.58 6.92
C ARG A 73 13.22 19.02 6.70
N LEU A 74 13.47 20.29 6.88
CA LEU A 74 14.81 20.84 6.87
C LEU A 74 15.46 20.59 8.23
N ASP A 75 16.69 20.06 8.22
CA ASP A 75 17.49 19.92 9.43
C ASP A 75 18.54 21.04 9.43
N PRO A 76 18.48 21.98 10.37
CA PRO A 76 19.45 23.07 10.45
C PRO A 76 20.88 22.58 10.83
N ASN A 77 21.02 21.34 11.31
CA ASN A 77 22.32 20.75 11.63
C ASN A 77 22.99 20.06 10.43
N GLU A 78 22.25 19.85 9.31
CA GLU A 78 22.85 19.35 8.08
C GLU A 78 23.63 20.46 7.36
N PRO A 79 24.69 20.15 6.60
CA PRO A 79 25.43 21.17 5.83
C PRO A 79 24.54 21.85 4.80
N TRP A 80 24.52 23.18 4.80
CA TRP A 80 23.83 23.98 3.80
C TRP A 80 24.83 24.54 2.80
N PHE A 81 24.43 24.64 1.55
CA PHE A 81 25.25 25.22 0.49
C PHE A 81 24.93 26.70 0.33
N ASN A 82 25.96 27.55 0.42
CA ASN A 82 25.85 28.97 0.10
C ASN A 82 26.13 29.15 -1.41
N ALA A 83 25.07 29.50 -2.14
CA ALA A 83 25.14 29.63 -3.61
C ALA A 83 25.91 30.91 -4.08
N GLU A 84 26.18 31.87 -3.20
CA GLU A 84 26.96 33.06 -3.54
C GLU A 84 28.46 32.81 -3.38
N THR A 85 28.87 32.16 -2.29
CA THR A 85 30.29 31.85 -2.03
C THR A 85 30.75 30.55 -2.66
N HIS A 86 29.83 29.68 -3.09
CA HIS A 86 30.07 28.32 -3.56
C HIS A 86 30.72 27.38 -2.53
N GLU A 87 30.47 27.63 -1.24
CA GLU A 87 31.03 26.93 -0.11
C GLU A 87 29.92 26.40 0.82
N VAL A 88 30.31 25.64 1.85
CA VAL A 88 29.41 25.28 2.93
C VAL A 88 29.02 26.50 3.71
N ALA A 89 27.73 26.72 3.95
CA ALA A 89 27.23 27.87 4.70
C ALA A 89 27.83 27.94 6.12
N THR A 90 28.19 29.14 6.51
CA THR A 90 28.71 29.45 7.85
C THR A 90 27.57 29.49 8.88
N GLN A 91 27.94 29.54 10.18
CA GLN A 91 26.95 29.74 11.24
C GLN A 91 26.20 31.08 11.08
N ASP A 92 26.90 32.15 10.63
CA ASP A 92 26.30 33.45 10.38
C ASP A 92 25.30 33.43 9.22
N ASP A 93 25.56 32.64 8.18
CA ASP A 93 24.60 32.41 7.11
C ASP A 93 23.33 31.70 7.64
N LEU A 94 23.51 30.69 8.49
CA LEU A 94 22.41 29.93 9.08
C LEU A 94 21.55 30.75 10.04
N LEU A 95 22.11 31.73 10.73
CA LEU A 95 21.37 32.67 11.60
C LEU A 95 20.36 33.51 10.81
N GLN A 96 20.55 33.68 9.50
CA GLN A 96 19.62 34.40 8.63
C GLN A 96 18.44 33.54 8.21
N VAL A 97 18.52 32.22 8.37
CA VAL A 97 17.44 31.28 8.03
C VAL A 97 16.42 31.23 9.17
N ASN A 98 15.34 31.98 9.04
CA ASN A 98 14.25 32.01 10.03
C ASN A 98 13.03 31.23 9.50
N ILE A 99 13.01 29.90 9.72
CA ILE A 99 11.86 29.07 9.40
C ILE A 99 11.17 28.67 10.71
N PRO A 100 9.90 29.07 10.90
CA PRO A 100 9.15 28.64 12.08
C PRO A 100 9.09 27.11 12.17
N PRO A 101 9.32 26.50 13.34
CA PRO A 101 9.46 25.04 13.49
C PRO A 101 8.18 24.26 13.14
N ASN A 102 7.04 24.92 13.11
CA ASN A 102 5.74 24.36 12.72
C ASN A 102 5.45 24.49 11.22
N LEU A 103 6.30 25.14 10.43
CA LEU A 103 6.13 25.28 8.98
C LEU A 103 7.10 24.37 8.24
N LEU A 104 6.54 23.45 7.46
CA LEU A 104 7.28 22.46 6.70
C LEU A 104 7.00 22.69 5.20
N PRO A 105 8.04 22.97 4.40
CA PRO A 105 7.86 23.34 2.99
C PRO A 105 7.54 22.16 2.08
N HIS A 106 7.20 22.48 0.82
CA HIS A 106 6.92 21.50 -0.25
C HIS A 106 5.80 20.53 0.07
N LEU A 107 4.70 21.02 0.67
CA LEU A 107 3.52 20.18 0.90
C LEU A 107 2.96 19.66 -0.43
N GLN A 108 2.86 18.33 -0.51
CA GLN A 108 2.17 17.59 -1.56
C GLN A 108 1.06 16.77 -0.93
N THR A 109 -0.09 16.73 -1.60
CA THR A 109 -1.29 16.06 -1.09
C THR A 109 -1.67 14.93 -2.01
N PHE A 110 -1.80 13.73 -1.44
CA PHE A 110 -2.19 12.51 -2.15
C PHE A 110 -3.52 12.02 -1.60
N PRO A 111 -4.64 12.22 -2.33
CA PRO A 111 -5.94 11.74 -1.91
C PRO A 111 -6.00 10.22 -1.84
N PHE A 112 -6.77 9.71 -0.89
CA PHE A 112 -7.10 8.29 -0.81
C PHE A 112 -8.59 8.08 -0.50
N VAL A 113 -9.07 6.88 -0.80
CA VAL A 113 -10.33 6.32 -0.34
C VAL A 113 -10.03 4.96 0.30
N PHE A 114 -10.60 4.70 1.45
CA PHE A 114 -10.58 3.40 2.10
C PHE A 114 -12.01 2.83 2.14
N ARG A 115 -12.15 1.58 1.77
CA ARG A 115 -13.41 0.85 1.72
C ARG A 115 -13.44 -0.19 2.83
N PRO A 116 -14.11 0.06 3.96
CA PRO A 116 -14.12 -0.85 5.11
C PRO A 116 -14.69 -2.24 4.82
N ALA A 117 -15.61 -2.34 3.85
CA ALA A 117 -16.24 -3.61 3.49
C ALA A 117 -15.33 -4.56 2.71
N THR A 118 -14.41 -4.03 1.92
CA THR A 118 -13.43 -4.81 1.11
C THR A 118 -12.03 -4.72 1.67
N HIS A 119 -11.82 -3.91 2.74
CA HIS A 119 -10.53 -3.69 3.40
C HIS A 119 -9.46 -3.05 2.51
N HIS A 120 -9.87 -2.49 1.36
CA HIS A 120 -8.97 -1.91 0.39
C HIS A 120 -8.84 -0.39 0.56
N LEU A 121 -7.61 0.09 0.50
CA LEU A 121 -7.28 1.51 0.39
C LEU A 121 -6.73 1.79 -0.99
N TYR A 122 -7.37 2.70 -1.72
CA TYR A 122 -6.88 3.20 -3.01
C TYR A 122 -6.43 4.64 -2.87
N PHE A 123 -5.35 4.99 -3.55
CA PHE A 123 -4.80 6.35 -3.46
C PHE A 123 -4.30 6.83 -4.81
N VAL A 124 -4.28 8.14 -4.99
CA VAL A 124 -3.66 8.76 -6.17
C VAL A 124 -2.15 8.63 -6.06
N ARG A 125 -1.61 7.68 -6.84
CA ARG A 125 -0.19 7.40 -6.93
C ARG A 125 0.56 8.49 -7.69
N LYS A 126 -0.07 9.08 -8.72
CA LYS A 126 0.52 10.13 -9.52
C LYS A 126 -0.55 11.07 -10.07
N ASP A 127 -0.30 12.36 -9.90
CA ASP A 127 -1.04 13.44 -10.54
C ASP A 127 -0.06 14.52 -11.00
N ARG A 128 0.00 14.79 -12.28
CA ARG A 128 0.95 15.73 -12.90
C ARG A 128 2.40 15.37 -12.56
N LYS A 129 3.12 16.24 -11.81
CA LYS A 129 4.51 16.04 -11.38
C LYS A 129 4.64 15.32 -10.03
N ASP A 130 3.54 15.24 -9.27
CA ASP A 130 3.56 14.66 -7.93
C ASP A 130 3.31 13.16 -8.02
N SER A 131 4.18 12.37 -7.39
CA SER A 131 4.04 10.91 -7.37
C SER A 131 4.45 10.33 -6.01
N MET A 132 3.78 9.25 -5.60
CA MET A 132 4.06 8.50 -4.38
C MET A 132 3.97 7.00 -4.65
N GLY A 133 5.00 6.25 -4.26
CA GLY A 133 5.01 4.79 -4.41
C GLY A 133 4.12 4.10 -3.37
N ALA A 134 3.53 2.96 -3.75
CA ALA A 134 2.69 2.16 -2.85
C ALA A 134 3.45 1.70 -1.60
N ASP A 135 4.73 1.35 -1.73
CA ASP A 135 5.57 0.98 -0.57
C ASP A 135 5.73 2.11 0.45
N SER A 136 5.71 3.37 0.01
CA SER A 136 5.79 4.52 0.92
C SER A 136 4.50 4.67 1.73
N VAL A 137 3.35 4.47 1.09
CA VAL A 137 2.04 4.48 1.75
C VAL A 137 1.93 3.30 2.71
N LYS A 138 2.32 2.09 2.26
CA LYS A 138 2.39 0.90 3.10
C LYS A 138 3.23 1.15 4.36
N LYS A 139 4.45 1.66 4.21
CA LYS A 139 5.33 1.97 5.35
C LYS A 139 4.72 2.98 6.33
N LEU A 140 4.00 4.00 5.82
CA LEU A 140 3.31 4.95 6.67
C LEU A 140 2.21 4.27 7.49
N LEU A 141 1.35 3.46 6.84
CA LEU A 141 0.24 2.79 7.52
C LEU A 141 0.76 1.73 8.51
N ASP A 142 1.74 0.91 8.12
CA ASP A 142 2.41 -0.05 9.02
C ASP A 142 2.97 0.67 10.27
N HIS A 143 3.59 1.85 10.08
CA HIS A 143 4.15 2.63 11.19
C HIS A 143 3.06 3.14 12.15
N LEU A 144 1.96 3.66 11.62
CA LEU A 144 0.83 4.16 12.41
C LEU A 144 0.10 3.02 13.14
N PHE A 145 -0.24 1.96 12.43
CA PHE A 145 -0.98 0.82 12.99
C PHE A 145 -0.15 0.06 14.02
N ARG A 146 1.16 -0.06 13.79
CA ARG A 146 2.07 -0.64 14.77
C ARG A 146 2.15 0.18 16.06
N ALA A 147 2.11 1.51 15.97
CA ALA A 147 2.07 2.37 17.15
C ALA A 147 0.78 2.16 17.98
N LEU A 148 -0.37 2.02 17.30
CA LEU A 148 -1.67 1.74 17.95
C LEU A 148 -1.73 0.34 18.54
N GLU A 149 -1.17 -0.67 17.87
CA GLU A 149 -1.04 -2.03 18.39
C GLU A 149 -0.20 -2.07 19.67
N LEU A 150 0.98 -1.44 19.67
CA LEU A 150 1.87 -1.37 20.84
C LEU A 150 1.23 -0.62 22.03
N ALA A 151 0.34 0.32 21.75
CA ALA A 151 -0.47 1.01 22.75
C ALA A 151 -1.68 0.19 23.23
N ASN A 152 -1.88 -1.04 22.74
CA ASN A 152 -3.04 -1.91 22.99
C ASN A 152 -4.40 -1.24 22.68
N GLN A 153 -4.43 -0.32 21.70
CA GLN A 153 -5.66 0.36 21.29
C GLN A 153 -6.39 -0.41 20.18
N HIS A 154 -5.63 -1.04 19.28
CA HIS A 154 -6.15 -1.83 18.17
C HIS A 154 -5.45 -3.18 18.07
N PRO A 155 -6.13 -4.21 17.50
CA PRO A 155 -5.49 -5.48 17.20
C PRO A 155 -4.41 -5.31 16.12
N GLU A 156 -3.57 -6.31 16.01
CA GLU A 156 -2.56 -6.36 14.94
C GLU A 156 -3.21 -6.19 13.58
N THR A 157 -2.63 -5.30 12.78
CA THR A 157 -3.12 -4.98 11.44
C THR A 157 -1.97 -5.09 10.45
N SER A 158 -2.15 -5.85 9.39
CA SER A 158 -1.16 -6.00 8.31
C SER A 158 -1.58 -5.20 7.07
N VAL A 159 -0.61 -4.63 6.37
CA VAL A 159 -0.82 -3.88 5.13
C VAL A 159 -0.06 -4.58 4.00
N THR A 160 -0.76 -4.89 2.92
CA THR A 160 -0.18 -5.50 1.71
C THR A 160 -0.46 -4.62 0.50
N VAL A 161 0.54 -4.40 -0.35
CA VAL A 161 0.32 -3.71 -1.61
C VAL A 161 -0.43 -4.64 -2.55
N ILE A 162 -1.53 -4.17 -3.14
CA ILE A 162 -2.29 -4.94 -4.12
C ILE A 162 -1.41 -5.09 -5.37
N PRO A 163 -1.12 -6.32 -5.82
CA PRO A 163 -0.31 -6.56 -7.01
C PRO A 163 -1.09 -6.24 -8.28
N ASP A 164 -0.36 -6.14 -9.38
CA ASP A 164 -0.93 -6.20 -10.72
C ASP A 164 -1.70 -7.53 -10.91
N GLU A 165 -2.89 -7.44 -11.50
CA GLU A 165 -3.83 -8.56 -11.68
C GLU A 165 -3.21 -9.79 -12.36
N GLN A 166 -2.22 -9.62 -13.23
CA GLN A 166 -1.55 -10.71 -13.95
C GLN A 166 -0.34 -11.30 -13.20
N SER A 167 -0.07 -10.86 -11.97
CA SER A 167 1.14 -11.29 -11.24
C SER A 167 1.17 -12.81 -10.99
N ILE A 168 0.04 -13.40 -10.62
CA ILE A 168 -0.08 -14.82 -10.36
C ILE A 168 0.01 -15.62 -11.66
N GLU A 169 -0.66 -15.18 -12.73
CA GLU A 169 -0.60 -15.80 -14.05
C GLU A 169 0.82 -15.80 -14.62
N ARG A 170 1.58 -14.70 -14.43
CA ARG A 170 2.99 -14.67 -14.86
C ARG A 170 3.85 -15.67 -14.10
N ILE A 171 3.66 -15.80 -12.78
CA ILE A 171 4.41 -16.77 -11.97
C ILE A 171 4.12 -18.20 -12.46
N PHE A 172 2.85 -18.59 -12.55
CA PHE A 172 2.49 -19.95 -12.98
C PHE A 172 2.59 -20.18 -14.48
N GLY A 173 2.72 -19.11 -15.27
CA GLY A 173 2.98 -19.16 -16.71
C GLY A 173 4.47 -19.28 -17.09
N MET A 174 5.40 -19.32 -16.14
CA MET A 174 6.81 -19.57 -16.41
C MET A 174 7.00 -20.94 -17.06
N ARG A 175 7.97 -21.07 -17.97
CA ARG A 175 8.30 -22.36 -18.63
C ARG A 175 8.69 -23.42 -17.62
N ALA A 176 9.50 -23.03 -16.63
CA ALA A 176 9.87 -23.88 -15.51
C ALA A 176 9.96 -23.05 -14.22
N ILE A 177 9.41 -23.58 -13.13
CA ILE A 177 9.55 -23.02 -11.79
C ILE A 177 10.49 -23.93 -10.99
N GLU A 178 11.64 -23.38 -10.60
CA GLU A 178 12.65 -24.12 -9.83
C GLU A 178 12.46 -23.93 -8.31
N ASN A 179 12.09 -22.71 -7.90
CA ASN A 179 11.79 -22.39 -6.52
C ASN A 179 10.47 -21.57 -6.48
N LEU A 180 9.61 -21.90 -5.53
CA LEU A 180 8.37 -21.17 -5.25
C LEU A 180 8.27 -20.93 -3.74
N ILE A 181 8.11 -19.67 -3.34
CA ILE A 181 7.93 -19.26 -1.96
C ILE A 181 6.60 -18.52 -1.88
N ILE A 182 5.69 -19.00 -1.04
CA ILE A 182 4.41 -18.38 -0.75
C ILE A 182 4.39 -18.02 0.72
N GLU A 183 4.29 -16.72 1.02
CA GLU A 183 4.09 -16.21 2.37
C GLU A 183 2.68 -15.67 2.47
N LEU A 184 1.87 -16.27 3.30
CA LEU A 184 0.49 -15.89 3.55
C LEU A 184 0.33 -15.42 4.99
N ASN A 185 -0.03 -14.15 5.19
CA ASN A 185 -0.55 -13.65 6.46
C ASN A 185 -2.03 -14.06 6.54
N ARG A 186 -2.57 -14.16 7.76
CA ARG A 186 -3.98 -14.50 7.92
C ARG A 186 -4.87 -13.43 7.26
N PRO A 187 -5.72 -13.81 6.27
CA PRO A 187 -6.66 -12.89 5.62
C PRO A 187 -7.73 -12.37 6.58
N ASN A 188 -8.53 -11.42 6.14
CA ASN A 188 -9.74 -11.01 6.85
C ASN A 188 -10.82 -12.09 6.76
N PRO A 189 -11.63 -12.30 7.83
CA PRO A 189 -12.69 -13.31 7.81
C PRO A 189 -13.83 -13.01 6.84
N ASP A 190 -14.00 -11.76 6.44
CA ASP A 190 -15.13 -11.30 5.60
C ASP A 190 -14.75 -11.13 4.11
N ASP A 191 -13.53 -11.50 3.73
CA ASP A 191 -13.13 -11.51 2.33
C ASP A 191 -13.99 -12.55 1.58
N GLY A 192 -14.81 -12.07 0.64
CA GLY A 192 -15.82 -12.87 -0.04
C GLY A 192 -15.28 -13.90 -1.05
N ASP A 193 -13.96 -14.02 -1.21
CA ASP A 193 -13.31 -15.02 -2.05
C ASP A 193 -13.18 -16.34 -1.28
N ASP A 194 -13.72 -17.43 -1.85
CA ASP A 194 -13.68 -18.79 -1.29
C ASP A 194 -12.25 -19.23 -0.91
N ASP A 195 -11.25 -18.85 -1.71
CA ASP A 195 -9.84 -19.16 -1.43
C ASP A 195 -9.35 -18.43 -0.17
N GLN A 196 -9.66 -17.17 0.00
CA GLN A 196 -9.26 -16.37 1.18
C GLN A 196 -9.96 -16.85 2.45
N ALA A 197 -11.27 -17.09 2.39
CA ALA A 197 -12.06 -17.59 3.52
C ALA A 197 -11.54 -18.96 4.00
N ARG A 198 -11.23 -19.87 3.08
CA ARG A 198 -10.65 -21.19 3.39
C ARG A 198 -9.31 -21.09 4.11
N TRP A 199 -8.43 -20.19 3.64
CA TRP A 199 -7.11 -20.01 4.24
C TRP A 199 -7.19 -19.26 5.57
N GLU A 200 -8.11 -18.30 5.72
CA GLU A 200 -8.37 -17.65 7.01
C GLU A 200 -8.78 -18.68 8.05
N GLU A 201 -9.78 -19.53 7.73
CA GLU A 201 -10.23 -20.59 8.63
C GLU A 201 -9.10 -21.55 9.00
N LYS A 202 -8.29 -22.00 8.04
CA LYS A 202 -7.14 -22.88 8.28
C LYS A 202 -6.11 -22.26 9.22
N LEU A 203 -5.76 -20.99 9.01
CA LEU A 203 -4.79 -20.30 9.86
C LEU A 203 -5.37 -20.01 11.24
N ARG A 204 -6.64 -19.62 11.33
CA ARG A 204 -7.35 -19.38 12.59
C ARG A 204 -7.43 -20.63 13.44
N ASN A 205 -7.85 -21.78 12.86
CA ASN A 205 -7.99 -23.05 13.57
C ASN A 205 -6.65 -23.55 14.14
N GLN A 206 -5.55 -23.21 13.49
CA GLN A 206 -4.19 -23.52 13.96
C GLN A 206 -3.55 -22.40 14.79
N GLN A 207 -4.26 -21.30 15.05
CA GLN A 207 -3.77 -20.11 15.77
C GLN A 207 -2.52 -19.51 15.14
N LEU A 208 -2.42 -19.56 13.79
CA LEU A 208 -1.29 -19.02 13.05
C LEU A 208 -1.55 -17.57 12.65
N LYS A 209 -0.52 -16.75 12.81
CA LYS A 209 -0.45 -15.41 12.26
C LYS A 209 -0.05 -15.43 10.77
N LYS A 210 0.89 -16.32 10.44
CA LYS A 210 1.53 -16.40 9.11
C LYS A 210 1.88 -17.84 8.81
N MET A 211 1.76 -18.21 7.54
CA MET A 211 2.24 -19.48 6.99
C MET A 211 3.22 -19.21 5.84
N THR A 212 4.27 -20.00 5.77
CA THR A 212 5.23 -19.94 4.65
C THR A 212 5.38 -21.31 4.04
N LEU A 213 5.08 -21.44 2.75
CA LEU A 213 5.33 -22.62 1.95
C LEU A 213 6.55 -22.35 1.06
N ARG A 214 7.54 -23.24 1.12
CA ARG A 214 8.72 -23.20 0.24
C ARG A 214 8.80 -24.52 -0.50
N LEU A 215 8.76 -24.45 -1.82
CA LEU A 215 8.90 -25.59 -2.72
C LEU A 215 10.15 -25.41 -3.55
N GLN A 216 10.85 -26.53 -3.81
CA GLN A 216 12.02 -26.58 -4.68
C GLN A 216 11.91 -27.80 -5.58
N SER A 217 12.13 -27.64 -6.89
CA SER A 217 12.12 -28.75 -7.85
C SER A 217 13.38 -29.62 -7.74
N GLY A 218 13.27 -30.84 -8.23
CA GLY A 218 14.45 -31.68 -8.51
C GLY A 218 15.31 -31.09 -9.64
N ARG A 219 16.53 -31.57 -9.77
CA ARG A 219 17.46 -31.09 -10.81
C ARG A 219 16.88 -31.40 -12.20
N GLY A 220 16.67 -30.36 -13.00
CA GLY A 220 16.10 -30.48 -14.35
C GLY A 220 14.59 -30.66 -14.39
N GLU A 221 13.91 -30.54 -13.25
CA GLU A 221 12.45 -30.62 -13.13
C GLU A 221 11.85 -29.23 -12.92
N SER A 222 10.53 -29.14 -13.02
CA SER A 222 9.75 -27.95 -12.71
C SER A 222 8.69 -28.25 -11.67
N ILE A 223 8.45 -27.32 -10.74
CA ILE A 223 7.34 -27.39 -9.80
C ILE A 223 6.03 -27.38 -10.60
N ARG A 224 5.18 -28.36 -10.33
CA ARG A 224 3.80 -28.44 -10.81
C ARG A 224 2.89 -28.14 -9.63
N ALA A 225 2.51 -26.87 -9.49
CA ALA A 225 1.61 -26.45 -8.42
C ALA A 225 0.25 -27.12 -8.56
N ASP A 226 -0.18 -27.82 -7.51
CA ASP A 226 -1.53 -28.35 -7.37
C ASP A 226 -2.54 -27.23 -7.03
N ASP A 227 -3.83 -27.61 -6.95
CA ASP A 227 -4.89 -26.63 -6.69
C ASP A 227 -4.76 -25.98 -5.32
N GLU A 228 -4.27 -26.71 -4.30
CA GLU A 228 -4.05 -26.13 -2.95
C GLU A 228 -2.92 -25.09 -2.97
N THR A 229 -1.83 -25.38 -3.66
CA THR A 229 -0.70 -24.43 -3.83
C THR A 229 -1.13 -23.20 -4.62
N ARG A 230 -1.94 -23.36 -5.66
CA ARG A 230 -2.48 -22.23 -6.45
C ARG A 230 -3.45 -21.39 -5.64
N SER A 231 -4.37 -22.01 -4.89
CA SER A 231 -5.28 -21.34 -3.98
C SER A 231 -4.52 -20.54 -2.91
N MET A 232 -3.48 -21.14 -2.29
CA MET A 232 -2.62 -20.42 -1.35
C MET A 232 -1.92 -19.23 -1.99
N ALA A 233 -1.44 -19.38 -3.22
CA ALA A 233 -0.74 -18.28 -3.92
C ALA A 233 -1.69 -17.12 -4.24
N LYS A 234 -2.94 -17.39 -4.63
CA LYS A 234 -3.96 -16.34 -4.85
C LYS A 234 -4.26 -15.59 -3.55
N ALA A 235 -4.55 -16.30 -2.46
CA ALA A 235 -4.78 -15.68 -1.16
C ALA A 235 -3.55 -14.86 -0.69
N ALA A 236 -2.33 -15.36 -0.93
CA ALA A 236 -1.08 -14.70 -0.57
C ALA A 236 -0.77 -13.47 -1.46
N ALA A 237 -1.33 -13.38 -2.66
CA ALA A 237 -1.16 -12.20 -3.51
C ALA A 237 -1.73 -10.94 -2.84
N LEU A 238 -2.89 -11.06 -2.18
CA LEU A 238 -3.54 -9.96 -1.46
C LEU A 238 -3.11 -9.86 0.01
N ASN A 239 -2.75 -10.99 0.63
CA ASN A 239 -2.47 -11.05 2.07
C ASN A 239 -1.03 -11.46 2.40
N GLY A 240 -0.07 -11.16 1.51
CA GLY A 240 1.31 -11.54 1.73
C GLY A 240 2.21 -11.33 0.52
N LYS A 241 2.87 -12.40 0.06
CA LYS A 241 3.66 -12.36 -1.18
C LYS A 241 3.86 -13.74 -1.77
N VAL A 242 4.01 -13.78 -3.09
CA VAL A 242 4.46 -14.96 -3.84
C VAL A 242 5.74 -14.58 -4.60
N PHE A 243 6.74 -15.45 -4.54
CA PHE A 243 8.01 -15.29 -5.23
C PHE A 243 8.41 -16.59 -5.91
N ALA A 244 8.83 -16.51 -7.15
CA ALA A 244 9.29 -17.65 -7.93
C ALA A 244 10.60 -17.37 -8.64
N ILE A 245 11.46 -18.38 -8.72
CA ILE A 245 12.67 -18.41 -9.55
C ILE A 245 12.52 -19.56 -10.53
N GLY A 246 12.86 -19.31 -11.78
CA GLY A 246 12.79 -20.31 -12.82
C GLY A 246 13.25 -19.79 -14.17
N SER A 247 12.61 -20.25 -15.26
CA SER A 247 12.93 -19.78 -16.61
C SER A 247 11.70 -19.30 -17.36
N ASP A 248 11.88 -18.28 -18.20
CA ASP A 248 10.89 -17.78 -19.14
C ASP A 248 10.74 -18.74 -20.36
N GLN A 249 9.91 -18.35 -21.32
CA GLN A 249 9.63 -19.15 -22.52
C GLN A 249 10.88 -19.36 -23.39
N ASP A 250 11.84 -18.42 -23.33
CA ASP A 250 13.12 -18.49 -24.05
C ASP A 250 14.19 -19.30 -23.30
N GLY A 251 13.88 -19.79 -22.09
CA GLY A 251 14.80 -20.53 -21.22
C GLY A 251 15.76 -19.66 -20.43
N LYS A 252 15.59 -18.34 -20.43
CA LYS A 252 16.39 -17.43 -19.64
C LYS A 252 15.93 -17.47 -18.18
N LYS A 253 16.88 -17.48 -17.24
CA LYS A 253 16.56 -17.41 -15.81
C LYS A 253 15.88 -16.09 -15.46
N VAL A 254 14.76 -16.18 -14.77
CA VAL A 254 13.95 -15.04 -14.34
C VAL A 254 13.45 -15.22 -12.91
N GLU A 255 13.17 -14.09 -12.29
CA GLU A 255 12.53 -14.00 -10.98
C GLU A 255 11.22 -13.23 -11.13
N GLU A 256 10.13 -13.82 -10.65
CA GLU A 256 8.80 -13.19 -10.64
C GLU A 256 8.26 -13.09 -9.22
N SER A 257 7.55 -12.00 -8.94
CA SER A 257 6.99 -11.77 -7.61
C SER A 257 5.74 -10.90 -7.68
N THR A 258 4.77 -11.18 -6.81
CA THR A 258 3.58 -10.33 -6.64
C THR A 258 3.91 -8.92 -6.11
N VAL A 259 5.07 -8.74 -5.45
CA VAL A 259 5.49 -7.42 -4.95
C VAL A 259 6.33 -6.63 -5.96
N ALA A 260 6.75 -7.23 -7.07
CA ALA A 260 7.58 -6.56 -8.07
C ALA A 260 6.79 -5.56 -8.93
N ARG A 261 5.50 -5.81 -9.13
CA ARG A 261 4.58 -4.97 -9.90
C ARG A 261 3.29 -4.77 -9.13
N ASN A 262 3.05 -3.52 -8.77
CA ASN A 262 1.86 -3.11 -8.04
C ASN A 262 0.72 -2.78 -9.00
N LEU A 263 -0.52 -2.88 -8.53
CA LEU A 263 -1.69 -2.35 -9.22
C LEU A 263 -1.45 -0.88 -9.60
N VAL A 264 -1.63 -0.56 -10.89
CA VAL A 264 -1.62 0.81 -11.42
C VAL A 264 -2.76 0.94 -12.41
N GLU A 265 -3.77 1.73 -12.03
CA GLU A 265 -4.90 2.07 -12.89
C GLU A 265 -4.73 3.49 -13.44
N PHE A 266 -4.87 3.66 -14.75
CA PHE A 266 -4.78 4.95 -15.44
C PHE A 266 -6.18 5.52 -15.65
N VAL A 267 -6.49 6.62 -15.00
CA VAL A 267 -7.83 7.22 -15.01
C VAL A 267 -7.80 8.59 -15.68
N PRO A 268 -8.49 8.76 -16.82
CA PRO A 268 -8.64 10.06 -17.44
C PRO A 268 -9.55 10.96 -16.59
N ILE A 269 -9.13 12.21 -16.37
CA ILE A 269 -9.92 13.22 -15.67
C ILE A 269 -10.22 14.38 -16.61
N ASN A 270 -11.48 14.73 -16.70
CA ASN A 270 -11.92 16.00 -17.25
C ASN A 270 -12.11 17.01 -16.10
N SER A 271 -11.12 17.88 -15.92
CA SER A 271 -11.11 18.83 -14.79
C SER A 271 -12.26 19.84 -14.78
N ALA A 272 -13.09 19.89 -15.84
CA ALA A 272 -14.29 20.70 -15.86
C ALA A 272 -15.53 19.99 -15.29
N LEU A 273 -15.47 18.64 -15.21
CA LEU A 273 -16.62 17.80 -14.82
C LEU A 273 -16.32 16.92 -13.60
N ASP A 274 -15.04 16.58 -13.39
CA ASP A 274 -14.61 15.61 -12.38
C ASP A 274 -13.68 16.23 -11.33
N THR A 275 -13.89 15.86 -10.07
CA THR A 275 -12.88 16.02 -9.02
C THR A 275 -11.96 14.79 -8.99
N VAL A 276 -10.71 14.98 -8.54
CA VAL A 276 -9.76 13.86 -8.34
C VAL A 276 -10.34 12.83 -7.37
N GLN A 277 -10.95 13.30 -6.27
CA GLN A 277 -11.59 12.42 -5.27
C GLN A 277 -12.75 11.62 -5.86
N GLY A 278 -13.63 12.25 -6.64
CA GLY A 278 -14.75 11.55 -7.27
C GLY A 278 -14.30 10.50 -8.29
N ALA A 279 -13.27 10.80 -9.08
CA ALA A 279 -12.65 9.83 -9.99
C ALA A 279 -12.04 8.66 -9.23
N LEU A 280 -11.31 8.94 -8.14
CA LEU A 280 -10.70 7.92 -7.27
C LEU A 280 -11.76 6.99 -6.67
N THR A 281 -12.85 7.55 -6.12
CA THR A 281 -13.93 6.74 -5.50
C THR A 281 -14.61 5.82 -6.53
N ARG A 282 -14.92 6.32 -7.73
CA ARG A 282 -15.52 5.49 -8.80
C ARG A 282 -14.59 4.34 -9.19
N THR A 283 -13.32 4.67 -9.45
CA THR A 283 -12.31 3.65 -9.83
C THR A 283 -12.08 2.63 -8.73
N ALA A 284 -12.09 3.04 -7.45
CA ALA A 284 -11.98 2.11 -6.32
C ALA A 284 -13.11 1.06 -6.33
N ILE A 285 -14.35 1.47 -6.62
CA ILE A 285 -15.50 0.55 -6.74
C ILE A 285 -15.31 -0.42 -7.91
N GLU A 286 -14.81 0.07 -9.05
CA GLU A 286 -14.56 -0.75 -10.24
C GLU A 286 -13.44 -1.78 -10.00
N ILE A 287 -12.38 -1.39 -9.30
CA ILE A 287 -11.29 -2.31 -8.93
C ILE A 287 -11.79 -3.36 -7.94
N ASP A 288 -12.52 -2.98 -6.89
CA ASP A 288 -13.09 -3.94 -5.93
C ASP A 288 -13.96 -4.98 -6.63
N ALA A 289 -14.79 -4.57 -7.60
CA ALA A 289 -15.63 -5.49 -8.36
C ALA A 289 -14.85 -6.48 -9.25
N ARG A 290 -13.58 -6.18 -9.56
CA ARG A 290 -12.69 -7.08 -10.32
C ARG A 290 -11.88 -8.01 -9.42
N LEU A 291 -11.61 -7.57 -8.18
CA LEU A 291 -10.80 -8.34 -7.21
C LEU A 291 -11.64 -9.34 -6.39
N GLY A 292 -12.93 -9.10 -6.23
CA GLY A 292 -13.91 -9.99 -5.54
C GLY A 292 -14.74 -10.75 -6.54
#